data_c8112038158c0448f1c9a83eb56deec9
#
_entry.id   c8112038158c0448f1c9a83eb56deec9
#
_cell.length_a   1.000
_cell.length_b   1.000
_cell.length_c   1.000
_cell.angle_alpha   90.00
_cell.angle_beta   90.00
_cell.angle_gamma   90.00
#
_symmetry.space_group_name_H-M   'P 1'
#
loop_
_entity.id
_entity.type
_entity.pdbx_description
1 polymer ?
#
loop_
_entity_poly.entity_id
_entity_poly.type
_entity_poly.pdbx_seq_one_letter_code
_entity_poly.pdbx_strand_id
1 'polypeptide(L)'
;MLLATVPLFHAMGIWAVAMERAFGWNRTKLSLALSFTRIEGGILGPVEGYLVDRFGTRLMVLIGLLIMGIGWVLFSLINNIWMFYFSYLIIALGQGLGSWLALNTMLNNWFIKRRSFAMGVSNSLARIGTLFLIPLLAWMVDPDFPTRPGW
;
A
#
# COMPACT_ATOMS: atom_id res chain seq x y z
N MET A 1 3.01 -5.34 7.70
CA MET A 1 3.47 -5.24 6.29
C MET A 1 2.43 -5.74 5.29
N LEU A 2 1.95 -6.97 5.37
CA LEU A 2 1.02 -7.58 4.40
C LEU A 2 -0.22 -6.73 4.10
N LEU A 3 -1.01 -6.42 5.14
CA LEU A 3 -2.26 -5.67 4.99
C LEU A 3 -2.09 -4.24 4.46
N ALA A 4 -0.90 -3.67 4.60
CA ALA A 4 -0.62 -2.34 4.09
C ALA A 4 -0.12 -2.35 2.64
N THR A 5 0.69 -3.34 2.26
CA THR A 5 1.40 -3.35 0.97
C THR A 5 0.61 -4.04 -0.13
N VAL A 6 -0.10 -5.14 0.21
CA VAL A 6 -0.81 -5.94 -0.80
C VAL A 6 -1.95 -5.19 -1.46
N PRO A 7 -2.87 -4.53 -0.72
CA PRO A 7 -3.98 -3.81 -1.34
C PRO A 7 -3.51 -2.65 -2.23
N LEU A 8 -2.45 -1.95 -1.83
CA LEU A 8 -2.00 -0.76 -2.56
C LEU A 8 -1.21 -1.10 -3.83
N PHE A 9 -0.22 -2.00 -3.74
CA PHE A 9 0.69 -2.26 -4.86
C PHE A 9 0.37 -3.53 -5.63
N HIS A 10 0.06 -4.62 -4.94
CA HIS A 10 -0.11 -5.92 -5.59
C HIS A 10 -1.53 -6.13 -6.11
N ALA A 11 -2.53 -5.55 -5.47
CA ALA A 11 -3.92 -5.63 -5.91
C ALA A 11 -4.34 -4.46 -6.81
N MET A 12 -3.40 -3.57 -7.22
CA MET A 12 -3.74 -2.42 -8.07
C MET A 12 -4.37 -2.84 -9.40
N GLY A 13 -3.96 -3.97 -9.97
CA GLY A 13 -4.58 -4.53 -11.17
C GLY A 13 -6.06 -4.85 -10.96
N ILE A 14 -6.41 -5.40 -9.81
CA ILE A 14 -7.80 -5.74 -9.45
C ILE A 14 -8.62 -4.47 -9.29
N TRP A 15 -8.09 -3.48 -8.54
CA TRP A 15 -8.75 -2.19 -8.37
C TRP A 15 -8.90 -1.42 -9.67
N ALA A 16 -7.90 -1.48 -10.55
CA ALA A 16 -7.95 -0.84 -11.86
C ALA A 16 -9.10 -1.41 -12.71
N VAL A 17 -9.25 -2.74 -12.75
CA VAL A 17 -10.36 -3.40 -13.47
C VAL A 17 -11.71 -3.07 -12.85
N ALA A 18 -11.81 -3.07 -11.51
CA ALA A 18 -13.05 -2.72 -10.81
C ALA A 18 -13.47 -1.26 -11.09
N MET A 19 -12.50 -0.32 -11.05
CA MET A 19 -12.76 1.10 -11.34
C MET A 19 -13.09 1.35 -12.82
N GLU A 20 -12.42 0.65 -13.74
CA GLU A 20 -12.73 0.70 -15.16
C GLU A 20 -14.19 0.25 -15.43
N ARG A 21 -14.64 -0.80 -14.75
CA ARG A 21 -16.01 -1.30 -14.87
C ARG A 21 -17.04 -0.40 -14.20
N ALA A 22 -16.75 0.11 -13.02
CA ALA A 22 -17.69 0.93 -12.23
C ALA A 22 -17.86 2.35 -12.78
N PHE A 23 -16.77 2.97 -13.22
CA PHE A 23 -16.74 4.39 -13.60
C PHE A 23 -16.34 4.64 -15.07
N GLY A 24 -15.99 3.60 -15.83
CA GLY A 24 -15.53 3.74 -17.22
C GLY A 24 -14.19 4.50 -17.35
N TRP A 25 -13.37 4.54 -16.28
CA TRP A 25 -12.11 5.26 -16.32
C TRP A 25 -11.04 4.52 -17.11
N ASN A 26 -10.29 5.27 -17.92
CA ASN A 26 -9.21 4.72 -18.71
C ASN A 26 -8.05 4.27 -17.82
N ARG A 27 -7.43 3.14 -18.15
CA ARG A 27 -6.25 2.57 -17.46
C ARG A 27 -5.11 3.57 -17.34
N THR A 28 -4.94 4.46 -18.32
CA THR A 28 -3.95 5.54 -18.28
C THR A 28 -4.18 6.48 -17.10
N LYS A 29 -5.42 6.85 -16.80
CA LYS A 29 -5.75 7.70 -15.65
C LYS A 29 -5.48 7.00 -14.32
N LEU A 30 -5.73 5.69 -14.24
CA LEU A 30 -5.45 4.90 -13.04
C LEU A 30 -3.95 4.70 -12.83
N SER A 31 -3.17 4.50 -13.90
CA SER A 31 -1.71 4.37 -13.81
C SER A 31 -1.00 5.67 -13.40
N LEU A 32 -1.61 6.84 -13.66
CA LEU A 32 -1.09 8.11 -13.15
C LEU A 32 -1.05 8.14 -11.62
N ALA A 33 -2.02 7.53 -10.92
CA ALA A 33 -2.00 7.43 -9.47
C ALA A 33 -0.74 6.70 -8.96
N LEU A 34 -0.33 5.61 -9.63
CA LEU A 34 0.92 4.90 -9.31
C LEU A 34 2.16 5.77 -9.55
N SER A 35 2.14 6.59 -10.59
CA SER A 35 3.25 7.50 -10.85
C SER A 35 3.36 8.57 -9.76
N PHE A 36 2.23 9.11 -9.30
CA PHE A 36 2.21 10.06 -8.19
C PHE A 36 2.75 9.46 -6.89
N THR A 37 2.41 8.23 -6.55
CA THR A 37 2.95 7.58 -5.33
C THR A 37 4.45 7.30 -5.43
N ARG A 38 4.98 7.04 -6.62
CA ARG A 38 6.43 6.88 -6.81
C ARG A 38 7.18 8.21 -6.66
N ILE A 39 6.61 9.29 -7.20
CA ILE A 39 7.16 10.65 -7.05
C ILE A 39 7.10 11.08 -5.58
N GLU A 40 5.96 10.84 -4.93
CA GLU A 40 5.77 11.12 -3.51
C GLU A 40 6.82 10.40 -2.66
N GLY A 41 6.97 9.07 -2.80
CA GLY A 41 7.98 8.30 -2.08
C GLY A 41 9.42 8.76 -2.36
N GLY A 42 9.72 9.23 -3.58
CA GLY A 42 11.02 9.79 -3.93
C GLY A 42 11.31 11.15 -3.26
N ILE A 43 10.30 12.01 -3.16
CA ILE A 43 10.44 13.36 -2.60
C ILE A 43 10.28 13.34 -1.07
N LEU A 44 9.27 12.64 -0.57
CA LEU A 44 8.93 12.63 0.85
C LEU A 44 9.68 11.55 1.64
N GLY A 45 10.23 10.52 0.99
CA GLY A 45 11.01 9.48 1.65
C GLY A 45 12.12 10.00 2.57
N PRO A 46 12.96 10.97 2.17
CA PRO A 46 13.94 11.56 3.08
C PRO A 46 13.31 12.27 4.28
N VAL A 47 12.17 12.94 4.09
CA VAL A 47 11.41 13.60 5.18
C VAL A 47 10.81 12.57 6.12
N GLU A 48 10.22 11.52 5.57
CA GLU A 48 9.67 10.39 6.34
C GLU A 48 10.77 9.71 7.17
N GLY A 49 11.95 9.47 6.56
CA GLY A 49 13.11 8.94 7.26
C GLY A 49 13.53 9.82 8.43
N TYR A 50 13.66 11.13 8.23
CA TYR A 50 13.99 12.09 9.28
C TYR A 50 12.94 12.08 10.41
N LEU A 51 11.64 12.02 10.07
CA LEU A 51 10.58 11.96 11.06
C LEU A 51 10.64 10.67 11.89
N VAL A 52 10.88 9.52 11.25
CA VAL A 52 11.04 8.22 11.93
C VAL A 52 12.23 8.24 12.88
N ASP A 53 13.36 8.84 12.47
CA ASP A 53 14.56 8.95 13.31
C ASP A 53 14.34 9.89 14.50
N ARG A 54 13.61 10.99 14.30
CA ARG A 54 13.39 12.00 15.32
C ARG A 54 12.34 11.62 16.36
N PHE A 55 11.20 11.07 15.92
CA PHE A 55 10.04 10.78 16.78
C PHE A 55 9.95 9.32 17.18
N GLY A 56 10.77 8.47 16.58
CA GLY A 56 10.81 7.04 16.84
C GLY A 56 9.80 6.25 16.04
N THR A 57 10.17 4.99 15.76
CA THR A 57 9.40 4.09 14.89
C THR A 57 7.99 3.80 15.39
N ARG A 58 7.80 3.70 16.72
CA ARG A 58 6.49 3.34 17.31
C ARG A 58 5.43 4.40 17.02
N LEU A 59 5.77 5.67 17.25
CA LEU A 59 4.85 6.78 17.02
C LEU A 59 4.54 6.94 15.54
N MET A 60 5.57 6.82 14.69
CA MET A 60 5.41 6.94 13.24
C MET A 60 4.55 5.82 12.66
N VAL A 61 4.68 4.58 13.16
CA VAL A 61 3.79 3.47 12.75
C VAL A 61 2.33 3.76 13.13
N LEU A 62 2.06 4.27 14.33
CA LEU A 62 0.70 4.61 14.74
C LEU A 62 0.10 5.72 13.88
N ILE A 63 0.85 6.80 13.68
CA ILE A 63 0.40 7.93 12.85
C ILE A 63 0.18 7.46 11.40
N GLY A 64 1.12 6.71 10.83
CA GLY A 64 1.02 6.19 9.48
C GLY A 64 -0.17 5.26 9.30
N LEU A 65 -0.45 4.37 10.26
CA LEU A 65 -1.63 3.50 10.21
C LEU A 65 -2.94 4.29 10.32
N LEU A 66 -2.99 5.33 11.14
CA LEU A 66 -4.18 6.21 11.23
C LEU A 66 -4.41 6.96 9.91
N ILE A 67 -3.38 7.56 9.34
CA ILE A 67 -3.45 8.25 8.05
C ILE A 67 -3.90 7.28 6.95
N MET A 68 -3.32 6.08 6.91
CA MET A 68 -3.70 5.04 5.96
C MET A 68 -5.15 4.61 6.15
N GLY A 69 -5.62 4.42 7.40
CA GLY A 69 -7.01 4.09 7.70
C GLY A 69 -7.98 5.16 7.21
N ILE A 70 -7.69 6.44 7.45
CA ILE A 70 -8.47 7.57 6.93
C ILE A 70 -8.47 7.54 5.40
N GLY A 71 -7.33 7.29 4.77
CA GLY A 71 -7.21 7.17 3.32
C GLY A 71 -8.12 6.07 2.76
N TRP A 72 -8.20 4.90 3.40
CA TRP A 72 -9.10 3.82 2.99
C TRP A 72 -10.59 4.16 3.16
N VAL A 73 -10.95 4.88 4.21
CA VAL A 73 -12.32 5.39 4.38
C VAL A 73 -12.67 6.37 3.26
N LEU A 74 -11.78 7.31 2.94
CA LEU A 74 -11.98 8.23 1.82
C LEU A 74 -12.03 7.49 0.47
N PHE A 75 -11.21 6.45 0.31
CA PHE A 75 -11.24 5.59 -0.87
C PHE A 75 -12.59 4.87 -1.04
N SER A 76 -13.24 4.48 0.03
CA SER A 76 -14.59 3.90 0.01
C SER A 76 -15.68 4.87 -0.46
N LEU A 77 -15.47 6.17 -0.31
CA LEU A 77 -16.42 7.24 -0.65
C LEU A 77 -16.15 7.88 -2.02
N ILE A 78 -15.36 7.24 -2.87
CA ILE A 78 -14.97 7.80 -4.17
C ILE A 78 -16.18 7.98 -5.09
N ASN A 79 -16.40 9.23 -5.51
CA ASN A 79 -17.38 9.58 -6.53
C ASN A 79 -16.74 10.29 -7.73
N ASN A 80 -15.47 10.71 -7.61
CA ASN A 80 -14.77 11.49 -8.63
C ASN A 80 -13.29 11.09 -8.72
N ILE A 81 -12.70 11.25 -9.93
CA ILE A 81 -11.30 10.90 -10.17
C ILE A 81 -10.31 11.72 -9.31
N TRP A 82 -10.64 12.97 -9.00
CA TRP A 82 -9.81 13.79 -8.12
C TRP A 82 -9.79 13.27 -6.69
N MET A 83 -10.95 12.81 -6.20
CA MET A 83 -11.06 12.18 -4.89
C MET A 83 -10.30 10.85 -4.84
N PHE A 84 -10.28 10.09 -5.95
CA PHE A 84 -9.45 8.90 -6.11
C PHE A 84 -7.95 9.22 -5.94
N TYR A 85 -7.42 10.22 -6.67
CA TYR A 85 -6.02 10.60 -6.56
C TYR A 85 -5.67 11.09 -5.15
N PHE A 86 -6.52 11.90 -4.54
CA PHE A 86 -6.31 12.42 -3.20
C PHE A 86 -6.31 11.32 -2.13
N SER A 87 -7.28 10.42 -2.17
CA SER A 87 -7.36 9.28 -1.25
C SER A 87 -6.15 8.36 -1.42
N TYR A 88 -5.75 8.12 -2.67
CA TYR A 88 -4.61 7.27 -2.99
C TYR A 88 -3.29 7.86 -2.49
N LEU A 89 -3.09 9.16 -2.59
CA LEU A 89 -1.94 9.87 -2.01
C LEU A 89 -1.91 9.78 -0.48
N ILE A 90 -3.06 9.96 0.18
CA ILE A 90 -3.15 9.82 1.65
C ILE A 90 -2.79 8.40 2.09
N ILE A 91 -3.27 7.37 1.37
CA ILE A 91 -2.90 5.99 1.65
C ILE A 91 -1.40 5.77 1.48
N ALA A 92 -0.80 6.32 0.40
CA ALA A 92 0.62 6.20 0.12
C ALA A 92 1.47 6.86 1.22
N LEU A 93 1.14 8.08 1.63
CA LEU A 93 1.78 8.79 2.75
C LEU A 93 1.69 7.98 4.06
N GLY A 94 0.50 7.48 4.39
CA GLY A 94 0.33 6.64 5.57
C GLY A 94 1.15 5.36 5.51
N GLN A 95 1.31 4.77 4.32
CA GLN A 95 2.13 3.59 4.11
C GLN A 95 3.62 3.88 4.22
N GLY A 96 4.11 4.99 3.66
CA GLY A 96 5.50 5.40 3.77
C GLY A 96 5.92 5.58 5.22
N LEU A 97 5.18 6.39 5.96
CA LEU A 97 5.43 6.66 7.38
C LEU A 97 5.24 5.42 8.28
N GLY A 98 4.18 4.65 8.06
CA GLY A 98 3.73 3.64 9.02
C GLY A 98 4.14 2.21 8.72
N SER A 99 4.55 1.87 7.49
CA SER A 99 4.70 0.48 7.11
C SER A 99 6.10 0.11 6.65
N TRP A 100 6.52 0.60 5.49
CA TRP A 100 7.74 0.11 4.87
C TRP A 100 8.99 0.58 5.59
N LEU A 101 9.15 1.89 5.71
CA LEU A 101 10.36 2.50 6.28
C LEU A 101 10.49 2.20 7.77
N ALA A 102 9.43 2.49 8.54
CA ALA A 102 9.42 2.32 9.98
C ALA A 102 9.61 0.87 10.43
N LEU A 103 8.99 -0.10 9.74
CA LEU A 103 9.14 -1.52 10.06
C LEU A 103 10.53 -2.04 9.72
N ASN A 104 11.12 -1.62 8.60
CA ASN A 104 12.50 -1.98 8.26
C ASN A 104 13.50 -1.38 9.25
N THR A 105 13.30 -0.13 9.67
CA THR A 105 14.12 0.51 10.71
C THR A 105 13.99 -0.23 12.05
N MET A 106 12.80 -0.63 12.42
CA MET A 106 12.56 -1.42 13.63
C MET A 106 13.28 -2.77 13.57
N LEU A 107 13.19 -3.50 12.47
CA LEU A 107 13.90 -4.77 12.29
C LEU A 107 15.41 -4.59 12.37
N ASN A 108 15.95 -3.53 11.76
CA ASN A 108 17.37 -3.21 11.82
C ASN A 108 17.86 -2.91 13.23
N ASN A 109 17.04 -2.24 14.03
CA ASN A 109 17.40 -1.87 15.40
C ASN A 109 17.32 -3.05 16.39
N TRP A 110 16.38 -3.99 16.15
CA TRP A 110 16.20 -5.15 17.03
C TRP A 110 17.15 -6.31 16.71
N PHE A 111 17.45 -6.55 15.42
CA PHE A 111 18.26 -7.69 14.98
C PHE A 111 19.68 -7.28 14.55
N ILE A 112 20.50 -6.78 15.49
CA ILE A 112 21.86 -6.27 15.19
C ILE A 112 22.76 -7.35 14.56
N LYS A 113 22.74 -8.59 15.08
CA LYS A 113 23.62 -9.67 14.62
C LYS A 113 23.11 -10.47 13.42
N ARG A 114 21.80 -10.48 13.15
CA ARG A 114 21.15 -11.29 12.09
C ARG A 114 20.18 -10.46 11.24
N ARG A 115 20.54 -9.24 10.93
CA ARG A 115 19.69 -8.29 10.14
C ARG A 115 19.23 -8.88 8.83
N SER A 116 20.16 -9.44 8.04
CA SER A 116 19.86 -10.00 6.71
C SER A 116 18.89 -11.19 6.79
N PHE A 117 19.05 -12.04 7.80
CA PHE A 117 18.13 -13.16 8.02
C PHE A 117 16.73 -12.68 8.41
N ALA A 118 16.62 -11.74 9.37
CA ALA A 118 15.33 -11.17 9.80
C ALA A 118 14.59 -10.48 8.65
N MET A 119 15.32 -9.70 7.85
CA MET A 119 14.77 -9.06 6.65
C MET A 119 14.35 -10.10 5.59
N GLY A 120 15.15 -11.12 5.34
CA GLY A 120 14.84 -12.19 4.41
C GLY A 120 13.55 -12.93 4.82
N VAL A 121 13.44 -13.36 6.08
CA VAL A 121 12.25 -14.03 6.60
C VAL A 121 11.01 -13.12 6.53
N SER A 122 11.14 -11.85 6.94
CA SER A 122 10.03 -10.89 6.89
C SER A 122 9.51 -10.67 5.47
N ASN A 123 10.41 -10.51 4.50
CA ASN A 123 10.04 -10.35 3.10
C ASN A 123 9.47 -11.63 2.49
N SER A 124 10.01 -12.81 2.83
CA SER A 124 9.47 -14.09 2.37
C SER A 124 8.07 -14.35 2.89
N LEU A 125 7.83 -14.12 4.18
CA LEU A 125 6.49 -14.21 4.76
C LEU A 125 5.50 -13.22 4.13
N ALA A 126 5.95 -12.00 3.83
CA ALA A 126 5.14 -11.03 3.12
C ALA A 126 4.76 -11.50 1.71
N ARG A 127 5.67 -12.17 0.99
CA ARG A 127 5.38 -12.73 -0.34
C ARG A 127 4.41 -13.91 -0.28
N ILE A 128 4.61 -14.83 0.67
CA ILE A 128 3.69 -15.95 0.88
C ILE A 128 2.28 -15.44 1.21
N GLY A 129 2.18 -14.45 2.10
CA GLY A 129 0.88 -13.87 2.42
C GLY A 129 0.21 -13.16 1.23
N THR A 130 1.00 -12.57 0.33
CA THR A 130 0.48 -11.98 -0.92
C THR A 130 -0.19 -13.05 -1.79
N LEU A 131 0.37 -14.25 -1.85
CA LEU A 131 -0.17 -15.37 -2.62
C LEU A 131 -1.61 -15.75 -2.21
N PHE A 132 -1.93 -15.64 -0.91
CA PHE A 132 -3.27 -15.92 -0.40
C PHE A 132 -4.18 -14.69 -0.44
N LEU A 133 -3.64 -13.52 -0.19
CA LEU A 133 -4.43 -12.30 -0.05
C LEU A 133 -4.92 -11.76 -1.41
N ILE A 134 -4.14 -11.92 -2.47
CA ILE A 134 -4.55 -11.46 -3.82
C ILE A 134 -5.79 -12.20 -4.33
N PRO A 135 -5.84 -13.56 -4.34
CA PRO A 135 -7.04 -14.27 -4.74
C PRO A 135 -8.27 -13.94 -3.88
N LEU A 136 -8.05 -13.78 -2.57
CA LEU A 136 -9.12 -13.39 -1.65
C LEU A 136 -9.70 -12.02 -1.99
N LEU A 137 -8.85 -11.03 -2.23
CA LEU A 137 -9.27 -9.69 -2.64
C LEU A 137 -9.95 -9.70 -4.01
N ALA A 138 -9.42 -10.48 -4.95
CA ALA A 138 -10.02 -10.63 -6.27
C ALA A 138 -11.45 -11.21 -6.18
N TRP A 139 -11.63 -12.23 -5.34
CA TRP A 139 -12.95 -12.82 -5.10
C TRP A 139 -13.91 -11.85 -4.40
N MET A 140 -13.43 -11.05 -3.46
CA MET A 140 -14.26 -10.02 -2.79
C MET A 140 -14.73 -8.93 -3.75
N VAL A 141 -13.90 -8.58 -4.75
CA VAL A 141 -14.21 -7.54 -5.73
C VAL A 141 -15.06 -8.08 -6.87
N ASP A 142 -14.83 -9.31 -7.29
CA ASP A 142 -15.60 -10.02 -8.32
C ASP A 142 -15.82 -11.48 -7.88
N PRO A 143 -17.03 -11.81 -7.38
CA PRO A 143 -17.33 -13.18 -6.93
C PRO A 143 -17.21 -14.24 -8.03
N ASP A 144 -17.31 -13.84 -9.30
CA ASP A 144 -17.16 -14.75 -10.45
C ASP A 144 -15.69 -14.98 -10.85
N PHE A 145 -14.75 -14.38 -10.15
CA PHE A 145 -13.33 -14.71 -10.30
C PHE A 145 -13.05 -16.15 -9.76
N PRO A 146 -12.28 -17.00 -10.43
CA PRO A 146 -11.51 -16.87 -11.66
C PRO A 146 -12.20 -17.39 -12.92
N THR A 147 -13.51 -17.67 -12.89
CA THR A 147 -14.24 -18.36 -13.96
C THR A 147 -14.53 -17.46 -15.17
N ARG A 148 -14.38 -16.15 -15.05
CA ARG A 148 -14.58 -15.23 -16.17
C ARG A 148 -13.41 -15.22 -17.13
N PRO A 149 -13.62 -15.45 -18.43
CA PRO A 149 -12.59 -15.27 -19.44
C PRO A 149 -12.19 -13.78 -19.54
N GLY A 150 -10.89 -13.50 -19.51
CA GLY A 150 -10.36 -12.13 -19.70
C GLY A 150 -9.64 -11.50 -18.48
N TRP A 151 -9.29 -12.29 -17.47
CA TRP A 151 -8.37 -11.90 -16.38
C TRP A 151 -6.92 -12.17 -16.74
#